data_e42d297c87c7bb1bad00780b6d46827e
#
_entry.id   e42d297c87c7bb1bad00780b6d46827e
#
_cell.length_a   1.000
_cell.length_b   1.000
_cell.length_c   1.000
_cell.angle_alpha   90.00
_cell.angle_beta   90.00
_cell.angle_gamma   90.00
#
_symmetry.space_group_name_H-M   'P 1'
#
loop_
_entity.id
_entity.type
_entity.pdbx_description
1 polymer ?
#
loop_
_entity_poly.entity_id
_entity_poly.type
_entity_poly.pdbx_seq_one_letter_code
_entity_poly.pdbx_strand_id
1 'polypeptide(L)'
;MDNFSTPEWVHHAIFYQIFPDRFAKSDQLVKPHHLESWDSPPHTYGYKGGDLLGVVEKLDYLQDLGINAIYFNPIFQSAANHRYHTHDYFQVDPMLGGNPVFRDMLKEAHRRNIKVVLDGVFNHASRGFFQFNDILENGEKSAYLDWFYVHGFPVHAYHGKPNYSCWWGLPALPEFNTDNPQVRDFIFRVAKHWLDEGIDGWRLDVPNEIDDDAFWQEFRQVVKGANPDAYIVGEIVTDASRWLAGDQFDAVMNYLLTYAIWMYFGGKDVDQRLYGHWISQHGHSINVHTVGDFANFAAGLLERYPRTAVLSQLNLLDSHDTARFLSILNGRKDLMLLSVLFLMTYPGAPCVYYGDEIGLDGGIDPESRKSFPWDENRWDKTMLDFYKRCIQMRKEHRALRDGEFKVLLAEHDVLAYLRSKGEEKMLVVLNRSEYTRHVDIDLQGLVGDGVLRDVLESGEVVVQGGYVRELVIHPVSGMVLEQVKQDGQD
;
A
#
# COMPACT_ATOMS: atom_id res chain seq x y z
N MET A 1 16.42 7.22 24.80
CA MET A 1 15.83 6.44 23.68
C MET A 1 14.37 6.83 23.62
N ASP A 2 14.10 7.48 22.92
CA ASP A 2 13.38 8.58 22.34
C ASP A 2 12.02 8.17 21.80
N ASN A 3 11.08 8.95 22.16
CA ASN A 3 9.65 8.95 21.89
C ASN A 3 9.27 8.82 20.38
N PHE A 4 9.90 7.92 19.61
CA PHE A 4 9.40 7.60 18.29
C PHE A 4 8.08 6.85 18.44
N SER A 5 7.00 7.55 18.14
CA SER A 5 5.67 6.99 18.10
C SER A 5 5.10 7.12 16.70
N THR A 6 4.43 6.09 16.26
CA THR A 6 3.59 6.10 15.06
C THR A 6 2.12 6.12 15.48
N PRO A 7 1.20 6.60 14.65
CA PRO A 7 -0.22 6.61 15.00
C PRO A 7 -0.75 5.21 15.29
N GLU A 8 -1.31 4.98 16.48
CA GLU A 8 -1.78 3.65 16.90
C GLU A 8 -2.85 3.08 15.96
N TRP A 9 -3.69 3.94 15.38
CA TRP A 9 -4.74 3.48 14.48
C TRP A 9 -4.20 2.73 13.26
N VAL A 10 -2.95 3.03 12.81
CA VAL A 10 -2.31 2.35 11.68
C VAL A 10 -2.03 0.88 11.98
N HIS A 11 -1.67 0.55 13.23
CA HIS A 11 -1.44 -0.84 13.64
C HIS A 11 -2.70 -1.72 13.49
N HIS A 12 -3.87 -1.08 13.45
CA HIS A 12 -5.18 -1.72 13.33
C HIS A 12 -5.86 -1.46 11.98
N ALA A 13 -5.16 -0.76 11.07
CA ALA A 13 -5.67 -0.44 9.76
C ALA A 13 -5.66 -1.62 8.80
N ILE A 14 -6.68 -1.65 7.96
CA ILE A 14 -6.75 -2.41 6.71
C ILE A 14 -6.94 -1.36 5.63
N PHE A 15 -5.87 -1.10 4.88
CA PHE A 15 -5.88 -0.11 3.82
C PHE A 15 -6.50 -0.64 2.53
N TYR A 16 -7.12 0.27 1.79
CA TYR A 16 -7.55 0.03 0.43
C TYR A 16 -7.02 1.15 -0.47
N GLN A 17 -6.20 0.80 -1.45
CA GLN A 17 -5.65 1.77 -2.39
C GLN A 17 -6.64 2.02 -3.52
N ILE A 18 -6.98 3.30 -3.75
CA ILE A 18 -7.90 3.73 -4.80
C ILE A 18 -7.17 4.57 -5.85
N PHE A 19 -7.26 4.15 -7.11
CA PHE A 19 -6.93 4.97 -8.27
C PHE A 19 -8.20 5.70 -8.72
N PRO A 20 -8.34 7.02 -8.46
CA PRO A 20 -9.63 7.71 -8.52
C PRO A 20 -10.34 7.62 -9.88
N ASP A 21 -9.60 7.78 -10.98
CA ASP A 21 -10.16 7.71 -12.34
C ASP A 21 -10.74 6.34 -12.71
N ARG A 22 -10.41 5.28 -11.98
CA ARG A 22 -10.66 3.87 -12.36
C ARG A 22 -11.53 3.10 -11.37
N PHE A 23 -11.78 3.64 -10.16
CA PHE A 23 -12.50 2.90 -9.12
C PHE A 23 -14.02 2.98 -9.29
N ALA A 24 -14.60 4.18 -9.23
CA ALA A 24 -16.04 4.38 -9.36
C ALA A 24 -16.34 5.76 -9.93
N LYS A 25 -17.43 5.88 -10.69
CA LYS A 25 -17.93 7.16 -11.21
C LYS A 25 -19.37 7.36 -10.81
N SER A 26 -19.73 8.61 -10.51
CA SER A 26 -21.10 9.04 -10.32
C SER A 26 -21.67 9.65 -11.60
N ASP A 27 -22.95 9.45 -11.84
CA ASP A 27 -23.69 10.14 -12.91
C ASP A 27 -24.08 11.57 -12.51
N GLN A 28 -23.87 11.96 -11.25
CA GLN A 28 -24.22 13.30 -10.74
C GLN A 28 -23.18 14.37 -11.11
N LEU A 29 -21.95 13.96 -11.46
CA LEU A 29 -20.87 14.88 -11.81
C LEU A 29 -20.77 15.04 -13.34
N VAL A 30 -20.97 16.28 -13.81
CA VAL A 30 -20.78 16.60 -15.23
C VAL A 30 -19.30 16.59 -15.56
N LYS A 31 -18.92 15.80 -16.55
CA LYS A 31 -17.53 15.64 -17.01
C LYS A 31 -17.38 16.05 -18.46
N PRO A 32 -16.17 16.45 -18.89
CA PRO A 32 -15.93 16.80 -20.28
C PRO A 32 -16.22 15.61 -21.20
N HIS A 33 -16.55 15.92 -22.44
CA HIS A 33 -16.68 14.92 -23.49
C HIS A 33 -15.31 14.26 -23.77
N HIS A 34 -15.29 13.06 -24.31
CA HIS A 34 -14.11 12.24 -24.64
C HIS A 34 -13.60 11.33 -23.51
N LEU A 35 -14.48 10.91 -22.62
CA LEU A 35 -14.17 9.81 -21.71
C LEU A 35 -14.15 8.48 -22.49
N GLU A 36 -13.22 7.61 -22.14
CA GLU A 36 -13.25 6.22 -22.60
C GLU A 36 -14.44 5.48 -22.00
N SER A 37 -14.94 4.46 -22.72
CA SER A 37 -15.90 3.53 -22.12
C SER A 37 -15.32 2.89 -20.85
N TRP A 38 -16.13 2.82 -19.81
CA TRP A 38 -15.71 2.28 -18.50
C TRP A 38 -15.04 0.90 -18.62
N ASP A 39 -15.64 0.02 -19.41
CA ASP A 39 -15.22 -1.36 -19.58
C ASP A 39 -14.20 -1.58 -20.72
N SER A 40 -13.82 -0.53 -21.46
CA SER A 40 -12.79 -0.67 -22.51
C SER A 40 -11.40 -0.87 -21.86
N PRO A 41 -10.44 -1.49 -22.57
CA PRO A 41 -9.05 -1.53 -22.11
C PRO A 41 -8.54 -0.12 -21.77
N PRO A 42 -7.74 0.04 -20.72
CA PRO A 42 -7.21 1.33 -20.35
C PRO A 42 -6.12 1.79 -21.34
N HIS A 43 -6.04 3.09 -21.61
CA HIS A 43 -4.94 3.72 -22.31
C HIS A 43 -4.17 4.67 -21.39
N THR A 44 -2.89 4.88 -21.67
CA THR A 44 -2.00 5.72 -20.85
C THR A 44 -2.57 7.14 -20.67
N TYR A 45 -3.17 7.73 -21.71
CA TYR A 45 -3.71 9.09 -21.67
C TYR A 45 -5.24 9.15 -21.55
N GLY A 46 -5.91 8.01 -21.51
CA GLY A 46 -7.38 7.93 -21.51
C GLY A 46 -7.95 8.13 -20.11
N TYR A 47 -9.05 8.86 -20.01
CA TYR A 47 -9.83 9.04 -18.78
C TYR A 47 -11.05 8.13 -18.78
N LYS A 48 -11.27 7.37 -17.72
CA LYS A 48 -12.50 6.59 -17.50
C LYS A 48 -13.58 7.41 -16.79
N GLY A 49 -13.14 8.47 -16.12
CA GLY A 49 -14.00 9.41 -15.43
C GLY A 49 -14.50 8.95 -14.08
N GLY A 50 -13.76 8.12 -13.37
CA GLY A 50 -13.98 7.89 -11.94
C GLY A 50 -13.85 9.19 -11.15
N ASP A 51 -14.55 9.29 -10.02
CA ASP A 51 -14.63 10.51 -9.20
C ASP A 51 -14.93 10.22 -7.72
N LEU A 52 -14.82 11.25 -6.89
CA LEU A 52 -15.01 11.12 -5.44
C LEU A 52 -16.47 10.93 -5.04
N LEU A 53 -17.46 11.37 -5.83
CA LEU A 53 -18.86 11.01 -5.58
C LEU A 53 -19.09 9.52 -5.81
N GLY A 54 -18.51 8.97 -6.88
CA GLY A 54 -18.52 7.53 -7.11
C GLY A 54 -17.87 6.76 -5.95
N VAL A 55 -16.78 7.28 -5.37
CA VAL A 55 -16.21 6.70 -4.14
C VAL A 55 -17.21 6.75 -2.99
N VAL A 56 -17.89 7.89 -2.77
CA VAL A 56 -18.94 8.00 -1.72
C VAL A 56 -20.02 6.95 -1.89
N GLU A 57 -20.48 6.73 -3.12
CA GLU A 57 -21.51 5.71 -3.44
C GLU A 57 -21.02 4.26 -3.15
N LYS A 58 -19.71 4.06 -3.00
CA LYS A 58 -19.10 2.74 -2.75
C LYS A 58 -18.48 2.58 -1.36
N LEU A 59 -18.61 3.56 -0.47
CA LEU A 59 -18.09 3.45 0.90
C LEU A 59 -18.73 2.30 1.69
N ASP A 60 -19.98 1.97 1.44
CA ASP A 60 -20.64 0.84 2.09
C ASP A 60 -20.07 -0.50 1.64
N TYR A 61 -19.66 -0.64 0.36
CA TYR A 61 -18.92 -1.79 -0.13
C TYR A 61 -17.58 -1.94 0.60
N LEU A 62 -16.81 -0.85 0.75
CA LEU A 62 -15.53 -0.87 1.46
C LEU A 62 -15.71 -1.21 2.94
N GLN A 63 -16.76 -0.70 3.58
CA GLN A 63 -17.09 -1.02 4.97
C GLN A 63 -17.46 -2.50 5.12
N ASP A 64 -18.26 -3.07 4.21
CA ASP A 64 -18.64 -4.47 4.17
C ASP A 64 -17.45 -5.41 3.90
N LEU A 65 -16.49 -4.97 3.08
CA LEU A 65 -15.20 -5.65 2.90
C LEU A 65 -14.36 -5.63 4.19
N GLY A 66 -14.62 -4.71 5.10
CA GLY A 66 -13.93 -4.56 6.38
C GLY A 66 -12.80 -3.51 6.37
N ILE A 67 -12.70 -2.71 5.31
CA ILE A 67 -11.73 -1.62 5.17
C ILE A 67 -12.00 -0.52 6.20
N ASN A 68 -10.93 0.01 6.80
CA ASN A 68 -11.00 1.13 7.73
C ASN A 68 -9.98 2.24 7.46
N ALA A 69 -9.24 2.13 6.34
CA ALA A 69 -8.38 3.20 5.84
C ALA A 69 -8.34 3.17 4.30
N ILE A 70 -8.40 4.35 3.67
CA ILE A 70 -8.23 4.52 2.23
C ILE A 70 -6.94 5.28 1.98
N TYR A 71 -6.12 4.79 1.06
CA TYR A 71 -5.04 5.52 0.43
C TYR A 71 -5.46 5.87 -0.99
N PHE A 72 -5.53 7.17 -1.30
CA PHE A 72 -5.80 7.65 -2.65
C PHE A 72 -4.51 7.91 -3.40
N ASN A 73 -4.39 7.39 -4.64
CA ASN A 73 -3.49 7.98 -5.62
C ASN A 73 -3.86 9.45 -5.85
N PRO A 74 -2.98 10.30 -6.46
CA PRO A 74 -3.15 11.72 -6.45
C PRO A 74 -4.55 12.20 -6.87
N ILE A 75 -5.07 13.18 -6.16
CA ILE A 75 -6.39 13.78 -6.40
C ILE A 75 -6.34 15.25 -6.82
N PHE A 76 -5.16 15.87 -6.77
CA PHE A 76 -5.03 17.29 -7.07
C PHE A 76 -5.14 17.59 -8.55
N GLN A 77 -5.48 18.84 -8.88
CA GLN A 77 -5.70 19.29 -10.25
C GLN A 77 -4.52 18.95 -11.14
N SER A 78 -4.81 18.27 -12.27
CA SER A 78 -3.80 17.74 -13.17
C SER A 78 -4.34 17.60 -14.59
N ALA A 79 -3.43 17.59 -15.57
CA ALA A 79 -3.75 17.23 -16.96
C ALA A 79 -3.55 15.74 -17.26
N ALA A 80 -3.20 14.91 -16.27
CA ALA A 80 -3.02 13.47 -16.43
C ALA A 80 -4.07 12.70 -15.64
N ASN A 81 -4.53 11.56 -16.16
CA ASN A 81 -5.53 10.71 -15.50
C ASN A 81 -5.05 10.17 -14.13
N HIS A 82 -3.74 9.95 -13.99
CA HIS A 82 -3.08 9.50 -12.75
C HIS A 82 -2.77 10.64 -11.76
N ARG A 83 -2.83 11.89 -12.21
CA ARG A 83 -2.66 13.14 -11.43
C ARG A 83 -1.29 13.35 -10.77
N TYR A 84 -0.29 12.57 -11.10
CA TYR A 84 1.11 12.86 -10.69
C TYR A 84 1.69 14.11 -11.36
N HIS A 85 1.06 14.64 -12.42
CA HIS A 85 1.38 15.92 -13.03
C HIS A 85 0.59 17.05 -12.35
N THR A 86 0.89 17.37 -11.10
CA THR A 86 0.12 18.31 -10.29
C THR A 86 0.26 19.76 -10.79
N HIS A 87 -0.87 20.41 -11.07
CA HIS A 87 -0.97 21.81 -11.49
C HIS A 87 -1.28 22.74 -10.32
N ASP A 88 -2.13 22.32 -9.40
CA ASP A 88 -2.51 23.09 -8.22
C ASP A 88 -2.66 22.14 -7.02
N TYR A 89 -1.86 22.36 -5.98
CA TYR A 89 -1.82 21.52 -4.79
C TYR A 89 -2.90 21.86 -3.76
N PHE A 90 -3.63 22.97 -3.94
CA PHE A 90 -4.73 23.39 -3.06
C PHE A 90 -6.11 23.10 -3.66
N GLN A 91 -6.15 22.56 -4.87
CA GLN A 91 -7.39 22.21 -5.57
C GLN A 91 -7.44 20.72 -5.88
N VAL A 92 -8.50 20.08 -5.44
CA VAL A 92 -8.86 18.75 -5.95
C VAL A 92 -9.30 18.91 -7.40
N ASP A 93 -8.89 17.98 -8.25
CA ASP A 93 -9.21 17.99 -9.69
C ASP A 93 -10.73 18.16 -9.91
N PRO A 94 -11.16 19.12 -10.72
CA PRO A 94 -12.58 19.30 -11.04
C PRO A 94 -13.25 18.05 -11.62
N MET A 95 -12.50 17.19 -12.34
CA MET A 95 -13.03 15.91 -12.83
C MET A 95 -13.33 14.92 -11.70
N LEU A 96 -12.74 15.12 -10.53
CA LEU A 96 -13.03 14.34 -9.31
C LEU A 96 -14.13 14.99 -8.45
N GLY A 97 -14.59 16.19 -8.80
CA GLY A 97 -15.61 16.94 -8.08
C GLY A 97 -15.11 18.15 -7.30
N GLY A 98 -13.80 18.41 -7.29
CA GLY A 98 -13.18 19.55 -6.61
C GLY A 98 -13.25 19.46 -5.09
N ASN A 99 -12.82 20.53 -4.41
CA ASN A 99 -12.74 20.60 -2.95
C ASN A 99 -14.09 20.36 -2.23
N PRO A 100 -15.26 20.83 -2.73
CA PRO A 100 -16.53 20.56 -2.06
C PRO A 100 -16.86 19.07 -1.96
N VAL A 101 -16.73 18.34 -3.08
CA VAL A 101 -17.00 16.90 -3.11
C VAL A 101 -15.99 16.12 -2.25
N PHE A 102 -14.74 16.57 -2.22
CA PHE A 102 -13.71 15.97 -1.35
C PHE A 102 -14.10 16.09 0.14
N ARG A 103 -14.56 17.27 0.58
CA ARG A 103 -15.00 17.46 1.98
C ARG A 103 -16.19 16.56 2.33
N ASP A 104 -17.14 16.41 1.41
CA ASP A 104 -18.28 15.52 1.60
C ASP A 104 -17.83 14.04 1.65
N MET A 105 -16.93 13.63 0.77
CA MET A 105 -16.33 12.29 0.77
C MET A 105 -15.59 12.01 2.08
N LEU A 106 -14.75 12.95 2.54
CA LEU A 106 -14.00 12.82 3.78
C LEU A 106 -14.93 12.67 4.99
N LYS A 107 -15.97 13.48 5.07
CA LYS A 107 -17.00 13.40 6.12
C LYS A 107 -17.70 12.05 6.10
N GLU A 108 -18.08 11.54 4.93
CA GLU A 108 -18.79 10.26 4.80
C GLU A 108 -17.86 9.06 5.10
N ALA A 109 -16.57 9.15 4.76
CA ALA A 109 -15.57 8.17 5.16
C ALA A 109 -15.40 8.13 6.69
N HIS A 110 -15.18 9.28 7.32
CA HIS A 110 -15.05 9.38 8.78
C HIS A 110 -16.29 8.93 9.54
N ARG A 111 -17.50 9.19 9.01
CA ARG A 111 -18.75 8.70 9.59
C ARG A 111 -18.79 7.16 9.66
N ARG A 112 -18.06 6.49 8.76
CA ARG A 112 -17.91 5.03 8.72
C ARG A 112 -16.66 4.53 9.45
N ASN A 113 -15.93 5.41 10.18
CA ASN A 113 -14.63 5.14 10.78
C ASN A 113 -13.57 4.70 9.76
N ILE A 114 -13.62 5.23 8.54
CA ILE A 114 -12.62 5.01 7.50
C ILE A 114 -11.70 6.21 7.47
N LYS A 115 -10.41 5.99 7.73
CA LYS A 115 -9.33 6.97 7.63
C LYS A 115 -8.98 7.27 6.18
N VAL A 116 -8.47 8.48 5.89
CA VAL A 116 -8.14 8.91 4.53
C VAL A 116 -6.70 9.44 4.46
N VAL A 117 -5.88 8.79 3.65
CA VAL A 117 -4.49 9.18 3.37
C VAL A 117 -4.39 9.64 1.91
N LEU A 118 -3.79 10.82 1.70
CA LEU A 118 -3.57 11.39 0.37
C LEU A 118 -2.14 11.16 -0.13
N ASP A 119 -1.99 11.19 -1.44
CA ASP A 119 -0.69 11.11 -2.11
C ASP A 119 -0.08 12.51 -2.27
N GLY A 120 1.09 12.72 -1.69
CA GLY A 120 1.87 13.95 -1.72
C GLY A 120 2.98 13.88 -2.75
N VAL A 121 2.76 14.47 -3.92
CA VAL A 121 3.74 14.55 -5.00
C VAL A 121 4.59 15.81 -4.77
N PHE A 122 5.63 15.72 -3.94
CA PHE A 122 6.41 16.87 -3.48
C PHE A 122 7.82 16.97 -4.09
N ASN A 123 8.28 15.95 -4.80
CA ASN A 123 9.54 16.00 -5.53
C ASN A 123 9.46 16.89 -6.77
N HIS A 124 8.37 16.87 -7.49
CA HIS A 124 8.19 17.56 -8.77
C HIS A 124 6.78 18.12 -8.91
N ALA A 125 6.63 19.07 -9.82
CA ALA A 125 5.33 19.58 -10.25
C ALA A 125 5.07 19.21 -11.72
N SER A 126 3.97 19.69 -12.27
CA SER A 126 3.73 19.68 -13.71
C SER A 126 4.33 20.92 -14.38
N ARG A 127 4.57 20.82 -15.69
CA ARG A 127 4.81 22.03 -16.53
C ARG A 127 3.68 23.07 -16.45
N GLY A 128 2.46 22.62 -16.15
CA GLY A 128 1.29 23.49 -15.98
C GLY A 128 1.16 24.10 -14.59
N PHE A 129 2.05 23.76 -13.64
CA PHE A 129 2.11 24.42 -12.35
C PHE A 129 2.47 25.91 -12.54
N PHE A 130 1.73 26.82 -11.90
CA PHE A 130 1.79 28.25 -12.21
C PHE A 130 3.23 28.79 -12.21
N GLN A 131 4.02 28.48 -11.20
CA GLN A 131 5.38 29.01 -11.06
C GLN A 131 6.33 28.50 -12.15
N PHE A 132 6.18 27.25 -12.60
CA PHE A 132 6.98 26.76 -13.73
C PHE A 132 6.48 27.32 -15.07
N ASN A 133 5.17 27.50 -15.23
CA ASN A 133 4.61 28.13 -16.41
C ASN A 133 5.04 29.60 -16.53
N ASP A 134 5.14 30.32 -15.43
CA ASP A 134 5.69 31.68 -15.42
C ASP A 134 7.14 31.73 -15.96
N ILE A 135 7.97 30.72 -15.63
CA ILE A 135 9.32 30.59 -16.19
C ILE A 135 9.27 30.36 -17.70
N LEU A 136 8.32 29.57 -18.19
CA LEU A 136 8.17 29.32 -19.64
C LEU A 136 7.76 30.60 -20.41
N GLU A 137 6.93 31.45 -19.80
CA GLU A 137 6.43 32.69 -20.42
C GLU A 137 7.42 33.85 -20.28
N ASN A 138 8.07 34.01 -19.12
CA ASN A 138 8.89 35.17 -18.79
C ASN A 138 10.40 34.93 -18.90
N GLY A 139 10.83 33.66 -19.07
CA GLY A 139 12.22 33.27 -19.20
C GLY A 139 13.06 33.73 -17.99
N GLU A 140 14.24 34.31 -18.27
CA GLU A 140 15.18 34.80 -17.25
C GLU A 140 14.60 35.89 -16.32
N LYS A 141 13.45 36.46 -16.67
CA LYS A 141 12.79 37.51 -15.87
C LYS A 141 11.74 36.96 -14.90
N SER A 142 11.50 35.66 -14.90
CA SER A 142 10.56 35.05 -13.97
C SER A 142 10.99 35.26 -12.52
N ALA A 143 10.04 35.57 -11.65
CA ALA A 143 10.25 35.66 -10.21
C ALA A 143 10.43 34.29 -9.53
N TYR A 144 10.20 33.19 -10.28
CA TYR A 144 10.19 31.83 -9.77
C TYR A 144 11.38 30.99 -10.26
N LEU A 145 12.43 31.61 -10.85
CA LEU A 145 13.59 30.88 -11.37
C LEU A 145 14.19 29.91 -10.34
N ASP A 146 14.33 30.35 -9.10
CA ASP A 146 14.95 29.58 -8.02
C ASP A 146 14.01 28.53 -7.41
N TRP A 147 12.76 28.40 -7.91
CA TRP A 147 11.85 27.37 -7.49
C TRP A 147 12.15 26.02 -8.13
N PHE A 148 12.90 26.02 -9.24
CA PHE A 148 13.27 24.85 -10.02
C PHE A 148 14.75 24.92 -10.41
N TYR A 149 15.35 23.80 -10.74
CA TYR A 149 16.74 23.75 -11.21
C TYR A 149 16.81 24.00 -12.72
N VAL A 150 16.81 25.26 -13.14
CA VAL A 150 16.89 25.66 -14.57
C VAL A 150 18.35 25.88 -14.97
N HIS A 151 18.80 25.20 -16.05
CA HIS A 151 20.22 25.17 -16.48
C HIS A 151 20.51 26.05 -17.70
N GLY A 152 19.48 26.69 -18.27
CA GLY A 152 19.67 27.61 -19.42
C GLY A 152 18.37 28.00 -20.11
N PHE A 153 18.50 28.95 -21.04
CA PHE A 153 17.38 29.52 -21.82
C PHE A 153 17.68 29.49 -23.32
N PRO A 154 16.63 29.34 -24.17
CA PRO A 154 15.23 29.17 -23.80
C PRO A 154 14.99 27.82 -23.11
N VAL A 155 13.94 27.71 -22.28
CA VAL A 155 13.58 26.47 -21.60
C VAL A 155 13.00 25.45 -22.59
N HIS A 156 13.52 24.23 -22.58
CA HIS A 156 13.13 23.17 -23.52
C HIS A 156 12.07 22.24 -22.88
N ALA A 157 10.84 22.75 -22.67
CA ALA A 157 9.80 22.00 -21.98
C ALA A 157 8.94 21.09 -22.89
N TYR A 158 8.98 21.28 -24.21
CA TYR A 158 8.13 20.56 -25.15
C TYR A 158 8.92 19.84 -26.26
N HIS A 159 10.12 20.30 -26.57
CA HIS A 159 10.93 19.77 -27.65
C HIS A 159 12.40 19.69 -27.24
N GLY A 160 13.09 18.65 -27.70
CA GLY A 160 14.48 18.43 -27.40
C GLY A 160 14.71 17.85 -25.97
N LYS A 161 16.00 17.82 -25.57
CA LYS A 161 16.39 17.41 -24.22
C LYS A 161 16.05 18.56 -23.27
N PRO A 162 15.40 18.31 -22.13
CA PRO A 162 15.15 19.34 -21.14
C PRO A 162 16.47 19.94 -20.62
N ASN A 163 16.48 21.25 -20.44
CA ASN A 163 17.60 22.01 -19.86
C ASN A 163 17.23 22.53 -18.43
N TYR A 164 16.52 21.71 -17.70
CA TYR A 164 16.19 21.83 -16.28
C TYR A 164 16.10 20.43 -15.69
N SER A 165 16.23 20.32 -14.35
CA SER A 165 16.03 19.04 -13.65
C SER A 165 14.58 18.62 -13.74
N CYS A 166 14.36 17.35 -14.07
CA CYS A 166 13.03 16.78 -14.18
C CYS A 166 13.08 15.29 -13.82
N TRP A 167 12.08 14.83 -13.12
CA TRP A 167 11.99 13.45 -12.65
C TRP A 167 12.07 12.47 -13.83
N TRP A 168 12.96 11.48 -13.75
CA TRP A 168 13.27 10.51 -14.81
C TRP A 168 13.61 11.12 -16.18
N GLY A 169 14.02 12.38 -16.23
CA GLY A 169 14.26 13.09 -17.48
C GLY A 169 12.97 13.41 -18.27
N LEU A 170 11.80 13.32 -17.64
CA LEU A 170 10.51 13.61 -18.23
C LEU A 170 10.23 15.13 -18.22
N PRO A 171 10.18 15.81 -19.40
CA PRO A 171 10.02 17.26 -19.44
C PRO A 171 8.70 17.76 -18.83
N ALA A 172 7.73 16.86 -18.63
CA ALA A 172 6.45 17.20 -18.01
C ALA A 172 6.53 17.42 -16.50
N LEU A 173 7.63 16.98 -15.86
CA LEU A 173 7.76 16.85 -14.42
C LEU A 173 9.00 17.60 -13.88
N PRO A 174 9.02 18.97 -13.93
CA PRO A 174 10.11 19.75 -13.37
C PRO A 174 10.25 19.51 -11.86
N GLU A 175 11.47 19.28 -11.41
CA GLU A 175 11.80 19.06 -10.00
C GLU A 175 11.83 20.38 -9.23
N PHE A 176 11.22 20.35 -8.05
CA PHE A 176 11.28 21.47 -7.12
C PHE A 176 12.70 21.65 -6.54
N ASN A 177 13.14 22.89 -6.46
CA ASN A 177 14.33 23.25 -5.70
C ASN A 177 14.00 23.34 -4.20
N THR A 178 14.13 22.24 -3.50
CA THR A 178 13.84 22.18 -2.04
C THR A 178 14.91 22.86 -1.17
N ASP A 179 16.03 23.34 -1.73
CA ASP A 179 16.96 24.24 -1.05
C ASP A 179 16.38 25.66 -0.91
N ASN A 180 15.41 26.02 -1.75
CA ASN A 180 14.75 27.32 -1.70
C ASN A 180 13.73 27.36 -0.55
N PRO A 181 13.87 28.28 0.43
CA PRO A 181 12.96 28.38 1.57
C PRO A 181 11.50 28.65 1.18
N GLN A 182 11.25 29.34 0.06
CA GLN A 182 9.88 29.58 -0.43
C GLN A 182 9.22 28.30 -0.94
N VAL A 183 9.99 27.40 -1.56
CA VAL A 183 9.51 26.09 -2.00
C VAL A 183 9.18 25.21 -0.80
N ARG A 184 10.07 25.18 0.22
CA ARG A 184 9.80 24.47 1.49
C ARG A 184 8.52 24.97 2.14
N ASP A 185 8.41 26.30 2.34
CA ASP A 185 7.21 26.91 2.92
C ASP A 185 5.95 26.57 2.12
N PHE A 186 6.03 26.58 0.78
CA PHE A 186 4.91 26.19 -0.08
C PHE A 186 4.49 24.74 0.18
N ILE A 187 5.42 23.78 0.16
CA ILE A 187 5.14 22.35 0.37
C ILE A 187 4.56 22.13 1.78
N PHE A 188 5.15 22.74 2.80
CA PHE A 188 4.69 22.62 4.19
C PHE A 188 3.30 23.23 4.41
N ARG A 189 2.98 24.34 3.72
CA ARG A 189 1.62 24.91 3.72
C ARG A 189 0.62 23.98 3.04
N VAL A 190 0.99 23.32 1.95
CA VAL A 190 0.14 22.30 1.30
C VAL A 190 -0.12 21.15 2.28
N ALA A 191 0.94 20.61 2.89
CA ALA A 191 0.83 19.50 3.83
C ALA A 191 -0.11 19.85 5.00
N LYS A 192 0.08 21.02 5.59
CA LYS A 192 -0.75 21.51 6.70
C LYS A 192 -2.21 21.77 6.26
N HIS A 193 -2.41 22.40 5.10
CA HIS A 193 -3.74 22.74 4.60
C HIS A 193 -4.68 21.51 4.55
N TRP A 194 -4.22 20.41 3.97
CA TRP A 194 -5.06 19.23 3.85
C TRP A 194 -5.27 18.50 5.19
N LEU A 195 -4.31 18.59 6.12
CA LEU A 195 -4.51 18.13 7.49
C LEU A 195 -5.55 18.98 8.22
N ASP A 196 -5.55 20.30 8.02
CA ASP A 196 -6.57 21.21 8.55
C ASP A 196 -7.97 20.93 7.93
N GLU A 197 -8.02 20.47 6.66
CA GLU A 197 -9.24 19.98 6.01
C GLU A 197 -9.69 18.60 6.56
N GLY A 198 -8.83 17.90 7.30
CA GLY A 198 -9.18 16.72 8.07
C GLY A 198 -8.67 15.38 7.54
N ILE A 199 -7.71 15.35 6.62
CA ILE A 199 -7.08 14.07 6.21
C ILE A 199 -6.33 13.43 7.38
N ASP A 200 -6.14 12.11 7.30
CA ASP A 200 -5.50 11.32 8.35
C ASP A 200 -4.03 11.00 8.06
N GLY A 201 -3.48 11.46 6.95
CA GLY A 201 -2.08 11.26 6.63
C GLY A 201 -1.68 11.51 5.19
N TRP A 202 -0.39 11.30 4.96
CA TRP A 202 0.27 11.46 3.68
C TRP A 202 1.01 10.19 3.26
N ARG A 203 0.78 9.73 2.04
CA ARG A 203 1.73 8.90 1.32
C ARG A 203 2.61 9.85 0.52
N LEU A 204 3.91 9.64 0.56
CA LEU A 204 4.88 10.51 -0.11
C LEU A 204 5.40 9.81 -1.36
N ASP A 205 5.18 10.46 -2.50
CA ASP A 205 5.64 10.01 -3.81
C ASP A 205 7.15 10.23 -3.95
N VAL A 206 7.89 9.18 -4.31
CA VAL A 206 9.35 9.16 -4.52
C VAL A 206 10.17 10.06 -3.56
N PRO A 207 9.96 9.95 -2.24
CA PRO A 207 10.57 10.89 -1.30
C PRO A 207 12.09 10.77 -1.22
N ASN A 208 12.68 9.67 -1.69
CA ASN A 208 14.12 9.48 -1.81
C ASN A 208 14.79 10.41 -2.83
N GLU A 209 14.04 10.98 -3.77
CA GLU A 209 14.55 11.94 -4.74
C GLU A 209 14.82 13.31 -4.09
N ILE A 210 14.17 13.62 -2.95
CA ILE A 210 14.53 14.76 -2.10
C ILE A 210 15.56 14.26 -1.08
N ASP A 211 16.86 14.33 -1.46
CA ASP A 211 17.97 13.82 -0.65
C ASP A 211 18.38 14.81 0.47
N ASP A 212 17.41 15.20 1.31
CA ASP A 212 17.59 16.16 2.41
C ASP A 212 16.85 15.70 3.67
N ASP A 213 17.60 15.18 4.65
CA ASP A 213 17.02 14.75 5.94
C ASP A 213 16.37 15.91 6.70
N ALA A 214 16.94 17.13 6.64
CA ALA A 214 16.38 18.27 7.34
C ALA A 214 15.03 18.68 6.77
N PHE A 215 14.84 18.59 5.44
CA PHE A 215 13.53 18.80 4.79
C PHE A 215 12.47 17.83 5.34
N TRP A 216 12.78 16.54 5.43
CA TRP A 216 11.82 15.55 5.90
C TRP A 216 11.57 15.64 7.41
N GLN A 217 12.57 16.04 8.19
CA GLN A 217 12.41 16.34 9.63
C GLN A 217 11.48 17.54 9.86
N GLU A 218 11.66 18.62 9.10
CA GLU A 218 10.77 19.78 9.13
C GLU A 218 9.35 19.42 8.65
N PHE A 219 9.23 18.64 7.56
CA PHE A 219 7.95 18.14 7.08
C PHE A 219 7.21 17.37 8.17
N ARG A 220 7.91 16.43 8.86
CA ARG A 220 7.32 15.70 9.99
C ARG A 220 6.86 16.65 11.10
N GLN A 221 7.67 17.63 11.46
CA GLN A 221 7.30 18.60 12.51
C GLN A 221 6.03 19.35 12.15
N VAL A 222 5.88 19.80 10.90
CA VAL A 222 4.68 20.48 10.41
C VAL A 222 3.46 19.54 10.44
N VAL A 223 3.60 18.32 9.92
CA VAL A 223 2.52 17.33 9.86
C VAL A 223 2.06 16.94 11.25
N LYS A 224 3.00 16.54 12.13
CA LYS A 224 2.68 16.13 13.52
C LYS A 224 2.24 17.30 14.40
N GLY A 225 2.69 18.52 14.09
CA GLY A 225 2.23 19.72 14.74
C GLY A 225 0.79 20.10 14.39
N ALA A 226 0.33 19.79 13.17
CA ALA A 226 -1.05 19.97 12.75
C ALA A 226 -1.97 18.84 13.27
N ASN A 227 -1.51 17.59 13.18
CA ASN A 227 -2.21 16.41 13.69
C ASN A 227 -1.19 15.38 14.17
N PRO A 228 -1.02 15.16 15.48
CA PRO A 228 -0.08 14.15 16.01
C PRO A 228 -0.35 12.72 15.51
N ASP A 229 -1.63 12.41 15.22
CA ASP A 229 -2.08 11.12 14.73
C ASP A 229 -2.07 11.00 13.19
N ALA A 230 -1.55 12.00 12.46
CA ALA A 230 -1.41 11.91 11.02
C ALA A 230 -0.34 10.88 10.64
N TYR A 231 -0.66 9.96 9.73
CA TYR A 231 0.27 8.96 9.23
C TYR A 231 1.17 9.54 8.13
N ILE A 232 2.47 9.24 8.20
CA ILE A 232 3.45 9.62 7.16
C ILE A 232 4.08 8.33 6.63
N VAL A 233 3.74 7.93 5.41
CA VAL A 233 4.28 6.75 4.75
C VAL A 233 5.00 7.13 3.46
N GLY A 234 6.27 6.76 3.34
CA GLY A 234 7.08 7.03 2.16
C GLY A 234 7.02 5.89 1.12
N GLU A 235 7.05 6.23 -0.15
CA GLU A 235 7.33 5.26 -1.20
C GLU A 235 8.83 5.03 -1.31
N ILE A 236 9.36 4.07 -0.57
CA ILE A 236 10.77 3.65 -0.63
C ILE A 236 10.81 2.18 -1.03
N VAL A 237 11.35 1.90 -2.20
CA VAL A 237 11.37 0.54 -2.76
C VAL A 237 12.56 -0.31 -2.28
N THR A 238 13.44 0.28 -1.46
CA THR A 238 14.67 -0.32 -0.94
C THR A 238 14.72 -0.30 0.58
N ASP A 239 15.93 -0.40 1.17
CA ASP A 239 16.13 -0.20 2.61
C ASP A 239 15.75 1.22 3.04
N ALA A 240 14.85 1.32 4.00
CA ALA A 240 14.31 2.59 4.50
C ALA A 240 14.88 2.99 5.87
N SER A 241 15.94 2.36 6.35
CA SER A 241 16.51 2.59 7.70
C SER A 241 16.80 4.07 7.97
N ARG A 242 17.26 4.82 6.94
CA ARG A 242 17.52 6.26 7.03
C ARG A 242 16.28 7.05 7.44
N TRP A 243 15.15 6.80 6.78
CA TRP A 243 13.90 7.56 6.96
C TRP A 243 13.07 7.08 8.16
N LEU A 244 13.36 5.86 8.66
CA LEU A 244 12.65 5.24 9.78
C LEU A 244 13.44 5.32 11.10
N ALA A 245 14.41 6.23 11.17
CA ALA A 245 15.17 6.50 12.39
C ALA A 245 14.36 7.17 13.53
N GLY A 246 13.13 7.65 13.21
CA GLY A 246 12.18 8.18 14.18
C GLY A 246 11.85 9.65 14.04
N ASP A 247 12.51 10.34 13.12
CA ASP A 247 12.43 11.79 12.95
C ASP A 247 11.92 12.24 11.56
N GLN A 248 11.62 11.28 10.65
CA GLN A 248 11.12 11.58 9.31
C GLN A 248 9.77 10.90 9.05
N PHE A 249 9.75 9.61 8.64
CA PHE A 249 8.50 8.90 8.33
C PHE A 249 8.07 7.98 9.46
N ASP A 250 6.78 7.64 9.50
CA ASP A 250 6.25 6.61 10.40
C ASP A 250 6.50 5.22 9.83
N ALA A 251 6.46 5.09 8.50
CA ALA A 251 6.62 3.84 7.79
C ALA A 251 6.94 4.06 6.31
N VAL A 252 7.10 2.97 5.57
CA VAL A 252 7.18 2.98 4.11
C VAL A 252 6.22 1.94 3.49
N MET A 253 5.94 2.08 2.20
CA MET A 253 5.36 1.01 1.40
C MET A 253 6.35 -0.14 1.34
N ASN A 254 5.98 -1.30 1.90
CA ASN A 254 6.93 -2.38 2.19
C ASN A 254 7.23 -3.24 0.96
N TYR A 255 7.79 -2.62 -0.08
CA TYR A 255 8.14 -3.31 -1.33
C TYR A 255 9.16 -4.44 -1.13
N LEU A 256 10.04 -4.35 -0.12
CA LEU A 256 10.95 -5.46 0.18
C LEU A 256 10.18 -6.75 0.54
N LEU A 257 9.12 -6.63 1.33
CA LEU A 257 8.24 -7.76 1.63
C LEU A 257 7.47 -8.21 0.38
N THR A 258 6.97 -7.26 -0.42
CA THR A 258 6.28 -7.55 -1.69
C THR A 258 7.14 -8.41 -2.61
N TYR A 259 8.41 -8.05 -2.81
CA TYR A 259 9.33 -8.83 -3.66
C TYR A 259 9.59 -10.23 -3.11
N ALA A 260 9.75 -10.36 -1.78
CA ALA A 260 9.92 -11.65 -1.15
C ALA A 260 8.68 -12.54 -1.33
N ILE A 261 7.48 -11.96 -1.21
CA ILE A 261 6.20 -12.64 -1.47
C ILE A 261 6.14 -13.11 -2.94
N TRP A 262 6.46 -12.24 -3.91
CA TRP A 262 6.45 -12.61 -5.32
C TRP A 262 7.38 -13.76 -5.62
N MET A 263 8.61 -13.72 -5.10
CA MET A 263 9.63 -14.74 -5.34
C MET A 263 9.29 -16.07 -4.66
N TYR A 264 8.83 -16.04 -3.42
CA TYR A 264 8.54 -17.26 -2.70
C TYR A 264 7.20 -17.88 -3.11
N PHE A 265 6.09 -17.14 -3.00
CA PHE A 265 4.78 -17.71 -3.33
C PHE A 265 4.63 -17.96 -4.84
N GLY A 266 5.09 -17.07 -5.69
CA GLY A 266 5.08 -17.28 -7.13
C GLY A 266 6.06 -18.36 -7.59
N GLY A 267 7.31 -18.31 -7.12
CA GLY A 267 8.33 -19.31 -7.45
C GLY A 267 8.44 -19.55 -8.95
N LYS A 268 8.23 -20.81 -9.39
CA LYS A 268 8.26 -21.18 -10.81
C LYS A 268 7.08 -20.63 -11.63
N ASP A 269 6.01 -20.22 -10.97
CA ASP A 269 4.77 -19.75 -11.60
C ASP A 269 4.80 -18.22 -11.84
N VAL A 270 5.87 -17.50 -11.45
CA VAL A 270 6.05 -16.06 -11.72
C VAL A 270 6.18 -15.80 -13.21
N ASP A 271 5.35 -14.89 -13.75
CA ASP A 271 5.56 -14.32 -15.09
C ASP A 271 6.85 -13.50 -15.09
N GLN A 272 7.90 -14.09 -15.69
CA GLN A 272 9.25 -13.49 -15.72
C GLN A 272 9.30 -12.18 -16.51
N ARG A 273 8.36 -11.94 -17.43
CA ARG A 273 8.29 -10.69 -18.18
C ARG A 273 7.78 -9.57 -17.29
N LEU A 274 6.71 -9.82 -16.53
CA LEU A 274 6.11 -8.82 -15.63
C LEU A 274 7.04 -8.52 -14.46
N TYR A 275 7.60 -9.55 -13.83
CA TYR A 275 8.59 -9.42 -12.76
C TYR A 275 9.86 -8.72 -13.24
N GLY A 276 10.43 -9.16 -14.37
CA GLY A 276 11.65 -8.58 -14.94
C GLY A 276 11.48 -7.12 -15.36
N HIS A 277 10.30 -6.72 -15.81
CA HIS A 277 10.00 -5.32 -16.12
C HIS A 277 10.17 -4.43 -14.88
N TRP A 278 9.55 -4.81 -13.76
CA TRP A 278 9.65 -4.07 -12.50
C TRP A 278 11.10 -3.99 -12.00
N ILE A 279 11.80 -5.14 -11.98
CA ILE A 279 13.21 -5.20 -11.54
C ILE A 279 14.12 -4.35 -12.42
N SER A 280 13.87 -4.29 -13.74
CA SER A 280 14.68 -3.46 -14.64
C SER A 280 14.55 -1.96 -14.36
N GLN A 281 13.42 -1.52 -13.84
CA GLN A 281 13.17 -0.12 -13.48
C GLN A 281 13.79 0.27 -12.13
N HIS A 282 13.76 -0.63 -11.15
CA HIS A 282 14.12 -0.34 -9.77
C HIS A 282 15.44 -0.97 -9.30
N GLY A 283 16.05 -1.85 -10.11
CA GLY A 283 17.39 -2.37 -9.89
C GLY A 283 17.56 -3.33 -8.71
N HIS A 284 16.48 -3.77 -8.07
CA HIS A 284 16.52 -4.62 -6.89
C HIS A 284 15.92 -5.99 -7.14
N SER A 285 16.74 -7.04 -7.01
CA SER A 285 16.29 -8.42 -6.93
C SER A 285 16.49 -8.96 -5.52
N ILE A 286 15.52 -9.69 -5.00
CA ILE A 286 15.62 -10.37 -3.71
C ILE A 286 15.85 -11.86 -3.96
N ASN A 287 16.87 -12.42 -3.32
CA ASN A 287 17.23 -13.84 -3.42
C ASN A 287 16.44 -14.63 -2.36
N VAL A 288 15.17 -14.93 -2.66
CA VAL A 288 14.28 -15.72 -1.81
C VAL A 288 13.68 -16.82 -2.66
N HIS A 289 14.20 -18.03 -2.55
CA HIS A 289 13.79 -19.17 -3.39
C HIS A 289 13.24 -20.34 -2.59
N THR A 290 13.64 -20.49 -1.33
CA THR A 290 13.17 -21.55 -0.45
C THR A 290 12.30 -20.99 0.68
N VAL A 291 11.54 -21.85 1.33
CA VAL A 291 10.77 -21.47 2.51
C VAL A 291 11.67 -20.96 3.64
N GLY A 292 12.88 -21.50 3.79
CA GLY A 292 13.87 -21.03 4.75
C GLY A 292 14.37 -19.62 4.44
N ASP A 293 14.67 -19.32 3.16
CA ASP A 293 15.03 -17.97 2.72
C ASP A 293 13.93 -16.97 3.02
N PHE A 294 12.68 -17.34 2.71
CA PHE A 294 11.52 -16.47 2.94
C PHE A 294 11.28 -16.23 4.43
N ALA A 295 11.32 -17.28 5.26
CA ALA A 295 11.15 -17.19 6.69
C ALA A 295 12.20 -16.27 7.33
N ASN A 296 13.47 -16.45 6.98
CA ASN A 296 14.58 -15.64 7.46
C ASN A 296 14.45 -14.19 7.00
N PHE A 297 14.09 -13.97 5.74
CA PHE A 297 13.91 -12.62 5.19
C PHE A 297 12.74 -11.89 5.87
N ALA A 298 11.59 -12.54 5.99
CA ALA A 298 10.40 -11.97 6.64
C ALA A 298 10.67 -11.68 8.13
N ALA A 299 11.33 -12.57 8.86
CA ALA A 299 11.73 -12.32 10.24
C ALA A 299 12.76 -11.17 10.35
N GLY A 300 13.75 -11.15 9.46
CA GLY A 300 14.78 -10.11 9.43
C GLY A 300 14.23 -8.71 9.14
N LEU A 301 13.17 -8.57 8.34
CA LEU A 301 12.50 -7.27 8.12
C LEU A 301 11.88 -6.71 9.42
N LEU A 302 11.41 -7.57 10.32
CA LEU A 302 10.84 -7.16 11.61
C LEU A 302 11.90 -6.68 12.61
N GLU A 303 13.15 -7.06 12.41
CA GLU A 303 14.28 -6.65 13.25
C GLU A 303 15.01 -5.42 12.66
N ARG A 304 14.74 -5.09 11.40
CA ARG A 304 15.47 -4.04 10.66
C ARG A 304 15.10 -2.63 11.13
N TYR A 305 13.85 -2.40 11.51
CA TYR A 305 13.30 -1.10 11.85
C TYR A 305 12.78 -1.08 13.30
N PRO A 306 12.63 0.11 13.92
CA PRO A 306 11.96 0.23 15.21
C PRO A 306 10.58 -0.46 15.21
N ARG A 307 10.22 -1.10 16.31
CA ARG A 307 8.98 -1.89 16.42
C ARG A 307 7.72 -1.11 16.00
N THR A 308 7.62 0.17 16.36
CA THR A 308 6.50 1.04 15.98
C THR A 308 6.43 1.23 14.47
N ALA A 309 7.58 1.46 13.80
CA ALA A 309 7.65 1.53 12.35
C ALA A 309 7.26 0.20 11.70
N VAL A 310 7.75 -0.94 12.23
CA VAL A 310 7.36 -2.28 11.75
C VAL A 310 5.85 -2.49 11.78
N LEU A 311 5.19 -2.11 12.87
CA LEU A 311 3.74 -2.24 13.02
C LEU A 311 2.95 -1.28 12.14
N SER A 312 3.59 -0.23 11.64
CA SER A 312 3.00 0.78 10.77
C SER A 312 3.34 0.59 9.28
N GLN A 313 4.20 -0.39 8.91
CA GLN A 313 4.55 -0.64 7.51
C GLN A 313 3.30 -0.88 6.67
N LEU A 314 3.21 -0.23 5.51
CA LEU A 314 2.15 -0.48 4.54
C LEU A 314 2.53 -1.70 3.71
N ASN A 315 2.00 -2.86 4.08
CA ASN A 315 2.28 -4.14 3.42
C ASN A 315 1.33 -4.34 2.24
N LEU A 316 1.87 -4.64 1.06
CA LEU A 316 1.09 -4.76 -0.18
C LEU A 316 1.55 -5.97 -1.00
N LEU A 317 0.67 -6.50 -1.84
CA LEU A 317 0.97 -7.54 -2.83
C LEU A 317 1.35 -6.91 -4.17
N ASP A 318 0.73 -5.78 -4.51
CA ASP A 318 0.94 -4.99 -5.71
C ASP A 318 0.44 -3.55 -5.50
N SER A 319 0.52 -2.72 -6.54
CA SER A 319 0.07 -1.34 -6.54
C SER A 319 -0.27 -0.87 -7.96
N HIS A 320 -0.60 0.42 -8.10
CA HIS A 320 -0.82 1.07 -9.39
C HIS A 320 0.44 1.16 -10.29
N ASP A 321 1.63 0.95 -9.72
CA ASP A 321 2.91 0.99 -10.46
C ASP A 321 3.40 -0.39 -10.89
N THR A 322 2.87 -1.44 -10.27
CA THR A 322 3.24 -2.82 -10.61
C THR A 322 2.21 -3.46 -11.53
N ALA A 323 2.55 -4.58 -12.15
CA ALA A 323 1.52 -5.50 -12.62
C ALA A 323 0.73 -6.03 -11.44
N ARG A 324 -0.55 -6.38 -11.66
CA ARG A 324 -1.37 -7.00 -10.61
C ARG A 324 -0.81 -8.35 -10.22
N PHE A 325 -0.82 -8.64 -8.92
CA PHE A 325 -0.17 -9.83 -8.40
C PHE A 325 -0.76 -11.12 -8.96
N LEU A 326 -2.07 -11.19 -9.18
CA LEU A 326 -2.70 -12.32 -9.85
C LEU A 326 -2.12 -12.57 -11.26
N SER A 327 -1.79 -11.49 -12.00
CA SER A 327 -1.13 -11.61 -13.30
C SER A 327 0.34 -12.03 -13.19
N ILE A 328 1.05 -11.53 -12.17
CA ILE A 328 2.42 -11.99 -11.86
C ILE A 328 2.42 -13.49 -11.55
N LEU A 329 1.39 -14.02 -10.92
CA LEU A 329 1.18 -15.44 -10.63
C LEU A 329 0.63 -16.25 -11.82
N ASN A 330 0.61 -15.71 -13.04
CA ASN A 330 -0.01 -16.37 -14.21
C ASN A 330 -1.45 -16.86 -13.96
N GLY A 331 -2.22 -16.12 -13.16
CA GLY A 331 -3.62 -16.43 -12.84
C GLY A 331 -3.81 -17.52 -11.77
N ARG A 332 -2.76 -17.94 -11.06
CA ARG A 332 -2.82 -18.91 -9.96
C ARG A 332 -3.54 -18.30 -8.75
N LYS A 333 -4.86 -18.46 -8.70
CA LYS A 333 -5.71 -17.94 -7.62
C LYS A 333 -5.42 -18.58 -6.27
N ASP A 334 -5.06 -19.84 -6.25
CA ASP A 334 -4.67 -20.58 -5.04
C ASP A 334 -3.42 -19.95 -4.39
N LEU A 335 -2.39 -19.63 -5.17
CA LEU A 335 -1.21 -18.92 -4.67
C LEU A 335 -1.53 -17.48 -4.22
N MET A 336 -2.46 -16.80 -4.94
CA MET A 336 -2.95 -15.48 -4.52
C MET A 336 -3.60 -15.55 -3.14
N LEU A 337 -4.52 -16.47 -2.91
CA LEU A 337 -5.22 -16.64 -1.63
C LEU A 337 -4.25 -16.99 -0.51
N LEU A 338 -3.27 -17.86 -0.77
CA LEU A 338 -2.24 -18.21 0.23
C LEU A 338 -1.37 -16.99 0.60
N SER A 339 -1.06 -16.13 -0.38
CA SER A 339 -0.31 -14.89 -0.15
C SER A 339 -1.14 -13.86 0.62
N VAL A 340 -2.44 -13.77 0.36
CA VAL A 340 -3.38 -12.94 1.13
C VAL A 340 -3.43 -13.39 2.59
N LEU A 341 -3.49 -14.70 2.84
CA LEU A 341 -3.46 -15.24 4.20
C LEU A 341 -2.16 -14.84 4.93
N PHE A 342 -1.02 -14.94 4.26
CA PHE A 342 0.25 -14.46 4.81
C PHE A 342 0.20 -12.95 5.08
N LEU A 343 -0.23 -12.13 4.12
CA LEU A 343 -0.32 -10.67 4.27
C LEU A 343 -1.18 -10.28 5.47
N MET A 344 -2.34 -10.92 5.65
CA MET A 344 -3.28 -10.62 6.73
C MET A 344 -2.83 -11.13 8.10
N THR A 345 -1.86 -12.02 8.16
CA THR A 345 -1.31 -12.57 9.41
C THR A 345 0.09 -12.05 9.76
N TYR A 346 0.75 -11.34 8.84
CA TYR A 346 2.06 -10.72 9.06
C TYR A 346 1.93 -9.37 9.80
N PRO A 347 2.93 -8.94 10.62
CA PRO A 347 2.96 -7.61 11.26
C PRO A 347 2.99 -6.46 10.26
N GLY A 348 2.34 -5.34 10.60
CA GLY A 348 2.20 -4.15 9.75
C GLY A 348 0.77 -4.00 9.23
N ALA A 349 0.45 -2.91 8.56
CA ALA A 349 -0.87 -2.60 8.02
C ALA A 349 -1.02 -3.16 6.59
N PRO A 350 -1.88 -4.15 6.35
CA PRO A 350 -2.11 -4.66 5.00
C PRO A 350 -2.84 -3.63 4.14
N CYS A 351 -2.47 -3.58 2.86
CA CYS A 351 -3.09 -2.75 1.84
C CYS A 351 -3.59 -3.62 0.69
N VAL A 352 -4.86 -3.48 0.35
CA VAL A 352 -5.48 -4.11 -0.81
C VAL A 352 -5.52 -3.09 -1.95
N TYR A 353 -4.95 -3.41 -3.09
CA TYR A 353 -5.10 -2.60 -4.28
C TYR A 353 -6.47 -2.86 -4.91
N TYR A 354 -7.22 -1.82 -5.26
CA TYR A 354 -8.62 -1.93 -5.70
C TYR A 354 -8.81 -3.00 -6.78
N GLY A 355 -9.73 -3.91 -6.55
CA GLY A 355 -10.09 -4.98 -7.47
C GLY A 355 -9.36 -6.31 -7.26
N ASP A 356 -8.31 -6.37 -6.46
CA ASP A 356 -7.62 -7.63 -6.15
C ASP A 356 -8.55 -8.60 -5.43
N GLU A 357 -9.40 -8.07 -4.56
CA GLU A 357 -10.36 -8.85 -3.78
C GLU A 357 -11.44 -9.54 -4.64
N ILE A 358 -11.60 -9.08 -5.88
CA ILE A 358 -12.54 -9.69 -6.85
C ILE A 358 -11.84 -10.42 -7.99
N GLY A 359 -10.50 -10.57 -7.91
CA GLY A 359 -9.69 -11.28 -8.89
C GLY A 359 -9.42 -10.47 -10.17
N LEU A 360 -9.35 -9.14 -10.08
CA LEU A 360 -9.00 -8.30 -11.22
C LEU A 360 -7.54 -8.55 -11.61
N ASP A 361 -7.30 -8.84 -12.87
CA ASP A 361 -5.98 -9.02 -13.48
C ASP A 361 -5.49 -7.75 -14.19
N GLY A 362 -4.20 -7.69 -14.52
CA GLY A 362 -3.63 -6.61 -15.31
C GLY A 362 -2.11 -6.71 -15.38
N GLY A 363 -1.57 -6.48 -16.58
CA GLY A 363 -0.13 -6.40 -16.81
C GLY A 363 0.47 -5.09 -16.29
N ILE A 364 1.57 -4.64 -16.91
CA ILE A 364 2.18 -3.35 -16.59
C ILE A 364 1.25 -2.18 -16.95
N ASP A 365 1.53 -0.97 -16.42
CA ASP A 365 0.80 0.25 -16.78
C ASP A 365 0.66 0.37 -18.32
N PRO A 366 -0.56 0.66 -18.85
CA PRO A 366 -1.79 1.02 -18.14
C PRO A 366 -2.70 -0.16 -17.73
N GLU A 367 -2.34 -1.41 -18.04
CA GLU A 367 -3.23 -2.56 -17.81
C GLU A 367 -3.48 -2.86 -16.33
N SER A 368 -2.53 -2.57 -15.43
CA SER A 368 -2.71 -2.66 -13.98
C SER A 368 -3.81 -1.74 -13.46
N ARG A 369 -4.17 -0.70 -14.23
CA ARG A 369 -5.11 0.37 -13.89
C ARG A 369 -6.45 0.22 -14.65
N LYS A 370 -6.94 -1.01 -14.81
CA LYS A 370 -8.28 -1.29 -15.35
C LYS A 370 -9.36 -0.68 -14.44
N SER A 371 -10.50 -0.29 -15.05
CA SER A 371 -11.66 0.16 -14.27
C SER A 371 -12.21 -0.97 -13.42
N PHE A 372 -12.63 -0.65 -12.20
CA PHE A 372 -13.30 -1.60 -11.33
C PHE A 372 -14.63 -2.05 -11.96
N PRO A 373 -14.86 -3.35 -12.16
CA PRO A 373 -16.07 -3.86 -12.78
C PRO A 373 -17.20 -3.95 -11.75
N TRP A 374 -18.05 -2.92 -11.66
CA TRP A 374 -19.16 -2.89 -10.70
C TRP A 374 -20.32 -3.84 -11.02
N ASP A 375 -20.26 -4.58 -12.12
CA ASP A 375 -21.15 -5.73 -12.36
C ASP A 375 -20.62 -6.95 -11.58
N GLU A 376 -21.31 -7.29 -10.51
CA GLU A 376 -20.95 -8.39 -9.60
C GLU A 376 -20.90 -9.78 -10.27
N ASN A 377 -21.51 -9.95 -11.44
CA ASN A 377 -21.40 -11.19 -12.21
C ASN A 377 -19.97 -11.41 -12.74
N ARG A 378 -19.16 -10.37 -12.76
CA ARG A 378 -17.74 -10.42 -13.18
C ARG A 378 -16.77 -10.67 -12.02
N TRP A 379 -17.26 -10.71 -10.78
CA TRP A 379 -16.42 -10.88 -9.59
C TRP A 379 -16.13 -12.34 -9.29
N ASP A 380 -14.92 -12.64 -8.90
CA ASP A 380 -14.60 -13.88 -8.22
C ASP A 380 -15.13 -13.83 -6.78
N LYS A 381 -16.34 -14.33 -6.59
CA LYS A 381 -17.01 -14.29 -5.29
C LYS A 381 -16.32 -15.17 -4.23
N THR A 382 -15.62 -16.22 -4.66
CA THR A 382 -14.83 -17.06 -3.74
C THR A 382 -13.63 -16.30 -3.20
N MET A 383 -12.95 -15.54 -4.06
CA MET A 383 -11.84 -14.69 -3.65
C MET A 383 -12.32 -13.56 -2.74
N LEU A 384 -13.40 -12.89 -3.11
CA LEU A 384 -14.00 -11.82 -2.29
C LEU A 384 -14.37 -12.31 -0.88
N ASP A 385 -15.01 -13.47 -0.79
CA ASP A 385 -15.37 -14.10 0.49
C ASP A 385 -14.12 -14.41 1.33
N PHE A 386 -13.07 -14.93 0.69
CA PHE A 386 -11.81 -15.22 1.38
C PHE A 386 -11.14 -13.96 1.92
N TYR A 387 -11.08 -12.88 1.14
CA TYR A 387 -10.58 -11.58 1.61
C TYR A 387 -11.37 -11.09 2.82
N LYS A 388 -12.70 -11.11 2.76
CA LYS A 388 -13.57 -10.72 3.89
C LYS A 388 -13.27 -11.54 5.15
N ARG A 389 -13.18 -12.85 5.04
CA ARG A 389 -12.86 -13.73 6.18
C ARG A 389 -11.48 -13.44 6.76
N CYS A 390 -10.46 -13.28 5.93
CA CYS A 390 -9.11 -12.95 6.40
C CYS A 390 -9.04 -11.56 7.05
N ILE A 391 -9.73 -10.56 6.49
CA ILE A 391 -9.84 -9.23 7.08
C ILE A 391 -10.56 -9.28 8.43
N GLN A 392 -11.68 -9.99 8.51
CA GLN A 392 -12.44 -10.14 9.76
C GLN A 392 -11.61 -10.84 10.84
N MET A 393 -10.95 -11.95 10.49
CA MET A 393 -10.02 -12.66 11.36
C MET A 393 -8.96 -11.70 11.93
N ARG A 394 -8.30 -10.90 11.07
CA ARG A 394 -7.30 -9.94 11.53
C ARG A 394 -7.88 -8.88 12.47
N LYS A 395 -9.10 -8.40 12.22
CA LYS A 395 -9.78 -7.40 13.07
C LYS A 395 -10.18 -7.97 14.44
N GLU A 396 -10.51 -9.25 14.52
CA GLU A 396 -10.90 -9.92 15.76
C GLU A 396 -9.69 -10.22 16.65
N HIS A 397 -8.54 -10.59 16.05
CA HIS A 397 -7.37 -11.05 16.77
C HIS A 397 -6.27 -10.00 16.89
N ARG A 398 -6.02 -9.50 18.11
CA ARG A 398 -4.93 -8.55 18.36
C ARG A 398 -3.56 -9.15 18.09
N ALA A 399 -3.38 -10.44 18.36
CA ALA A 399 -2.13 -11.13 18.08
C ALA A 399 -1.70 -10.96 16.62
N LEU A 400 -2.64 -10.94 15.66
CA LEU A 400 -2.34 -10.75 14.23
C LEU A 400 -1.99 -9.30 13.88
N ARG A 401 -2.43 -8.31 14.65
CA ARG A 401 -2.19 -6.87 14.39
C ARG A 401 -0.87 -6.41 15.01
N ASP A 402 -0.80 -6.37 16.34
CA ASP A 402 0.31 -5.80 17.12
C ASP A 402 1.07 -6.84 17.97
N GLY A 403 0.81 -8.14 17.73
CA GLY A 403 1.47 -9.25 18.42
C GLY A 403 2.90 -9.53 17.92
N GLU A 404 3.62 -10.35 18.70
CA GLU A 404 4.92 -10.87 18.33
C GLU A 404 4.81 -11.86 17.15
N PHE A 405 5.91 -12.03 16.42
CA PHE A 405 6.03 -12.98 15.30
C PHE A 405 7.21 -13.92 15.58
N LYS A 406 6.97 -15.22 15.57
CA LYS A 406 8.03 -16.21 15.79
C LYS A 406 7.88 -17.36 14.80
N VAL A 407 8.89 -17.54 13.92
CA VAL A 407 8.96 -18.71 13.04
C VAL A 407 9.20 -19.97 13.88
N LEU A 408 8.45 -21.03 13.59
CA LEU A 408 8.52 -22.34 14.25
C LEU A 408 9.01 -23.44 13.32
N LEU A 409 8.62 -23.37 12.05
CA LEU A 409 8.97 -24.37 11.03
C LEU A 409 9.14 -23.66 9.68
N ALA A 410 10.18 -24.03 8.94
CA ALA A 410 10.39 -23.58 7.57
C ALA A 410 11.09 -24.70 6.77
N GLU A 411 10.32 -25.71 6.35
CA GLU A 411 10.84 -26.86 5.58
C GLU A 411 9.81 -27.43 4.63
N HIS A 412 10.28 -28.07 3.57
CA HIS A 412 9.41 -28.75 2.57
C HIS A 412 8.29 -27.88 1.98
N ASP A 413 8.54 -26.56 1.79
CA ASP A 413 7.56 -25.54 1.40
C ASP A 413 6.43 -25.32 2.42
N VAL A 414 6.58 -25.78 3.65
CA VAL A 414 5.71 -25.46 4.77
C VAL A 414 6.37 -24.39 5.64
N LEU A 415 5.64 -23.30 5.88
CA LEU A 415 5.99 -22.26 6.84
C LEU A 415 5.00 -22.30 8.00
N ALA A 416 5.49 -22.47 9.23
CA ALA A 416 4.69 -22.28 10.42
C ALA A 416 5.28 -21.19 11.31
N TYR A 417 4.44 -20.32 11.84
CA TYR A 417 4.82 -19.27 12.77
C TYR A 417 3.73 -18.98 13.78
N LEU A 418 4.16 -18.52 14.95
CA LEU A 418 3.27 -18.09 16.01
C LEU A 418 3.14 -16.57 16.02
N ARG A 419 1.90 -16.10 16.07
CA ARG A 419 1.55 -14.73 16.43
C ARG A 419 1.03 -14.72 17.86
N SER A 420 1.53 -13.82 18.71
CA SER A 420 1.13 -13.82 20.11
C SER A 420 1.03 -12.43 20.71
N LYS A 421 -0.01 -12.20 21.54
CA LYS A 421 -0.23 -10.95 22.28
C LYS A 421 -0.82 -11.27 23.64
N GLY A 422 -0.02 -11.18 24.70
CA GLY A 422 -0.44 -11.66 26.03
C GLY A 422 -0.81 -13.15 25.98
N GLU A 423 -2.03 -13.45 26.37
CA GLU A 423 -2.56 -14.84 26.35
C GLU A 423 -3.06 -15.30 24.99
N GLU A 424 -3.31 -14.37 24.07
CA GLU A 424 -3.78 -14.72 22.73
C GLU A 424 -2.64 -15.32 21.90
N LYS A 425 -2.87 -16.52 21.37
CA LYS A 425 -1.91 -17.32 20.59
C LYS A 425 -2.58 -17.78 19.30
N MET A 426 -1.97 -17.44 18.18
CA MET A 426 -2.42 -17.81 16.84
C MET A 426 -1.28 -18.52 16.12
N LEU A 427 -1.44 -19.82 15.87
CA LEU A 427 -0.53 -20.60 15.06
C LEU A 427 -0.96 -20.53 13.60
N VAL A 428 -0.11 -19.99 12.74
CA VAL A 428 -0.33 -19.91 11.29
C VAL A 428 0.54 -20.95 10.62
N VAL A 429 -0.07 -21.77 9.73
CA VAL A 429 0.64 -22.80 8.96
C VAL A 429 0.27 -22.65 7.50
N LEU A 430 1.28 -22.50 6.64
CA LEU A 430 1.12 -22.30 5.19
C LEU A 430 1.88 -23.39 4.45
N ASN A 431 1.23 -24.07 3.52
CA ASN A 431 1.85 -25.03 2.60
C ASN A 431 1.78 -24.50 1.17
N ARG A 432 2.92 -24.06 0.64
CA ARG A 432 3.01 -23.59 -0.75
C ARG A 432 3.17 -24.73 -1.76
N SER A 433 3.54 -25.93 -1.28
CA SER A 433 3.81 -27.05 -2.19
C SER A 433 2.55 -27.58 -2.88
N GLU A 434 2.72 -28.22 -4.03
CA GLU A 434 1.67 -28.93 -4.79
C GLU A 434 1.30 -30.29 -4.15
N TYR A 435 1.81 -30.59 -2.95
CA TYR A 435 1.63 -31.87 -2.27
C TYR A 435 1.05 -31.67 -0.88
N THR A 436 0.23 -32.62 -0.44
CA THR A 436 -0.12 -32.73 0.98
C THR A 436 1.15 -32.91 1.80
N ARG A 437 1.26 -32.18 2.90
CA ARG A 437 2.38 -32.26 3.84
C ARG A 437 1.91 -32.76 5.20
N HIS A 438 2.78 -33.51 5.85
CA HIS A 438 2.63 -33.94 7.24
C HIS A 438 3.79 -33.36 8.02
N VAL A 439 3.52 -32.57 9.02
CA VAL A 439 4.55 -31.91 9.81
C VAL A 439 4.30 -32.01 11.31
N ASP A 440 5.39 -32.03 12.06
CA ASP A 440 5.37 -31.86 13.51
C ASP A 440 5.76 -30.40 13.84
N ILE A 441 5.02 -29.77 14.74
CA ILE A 441 5.31 -28.39 15.16
C ILE A 441 5.60 -28.38 16.65
N ASP A 442 6.78 -27.87 17.04
CA ASP A 442 7.19 -27.67 18.42
C ASP A 442 6.61 -26.36 18.97
N LEU A 443 5.76 -26.49 19.98
CA LEU A 443 5.10 -25.40 20.69
C LEU A 443 5.48 -25.35 22.15
N GLN A 444 6.52 -26.13 22.62
CA GLN A 444 6.93 -26.20 23.99
C GLN A 444 7.24 -24.81 24.58
N GLY A 445 6.64 -24.52 25.74
CA GLY A 445 6.81 -23.23 26.41
C GLY A 445 6.13 -22.03 25.70
N LEU A 446 5.43 -22.26 24.59
CA LEU A 446 4.74 -21.22 23.80
C LEU A 446 3.22 -21.35 23.88
N VAL A 447 2.71 -22.58 23.75
CA VAL A 447 1.28 -22.90 23.77
C VAL A 447 1.11 -24.10 24.71
N GLY A 448 0.13 -24.04 25.61
CA GLY A 448 -0.19 -25.15 26.52
C GLY A 448 -0.89 -26.30 25.80
N ASP A 449 -0.86 -27.49 26.41
CA ASP A 449 -1.62 -28.65 25.95
C ASP A 449 -3.12 -28.31 25.87
N GLY A 450 -3.80 -28.81 24.83
CA GLY A 450 -5.22 -28.53 24.61
C GLY A 450 -5.59 -28.59 23.13
N VAL A 451 -6.65 -27.90 22.76
CA VAL A 451 -7.17 -27.87 21.42
C VAL A 451 -6.90 -26.50 20.76
N LEU A 452 -6.40 -26.52 19.55
CA LEU A 452 -6.36 -25.36 18.68
C LEU A 452 -7.50 -25.51 17.64
N ARG A 453 -8.24 -24.42 17.40
CA ARG A 453 -9.35 -24.39 16.43
C ARG A 453 -8.95 -23.53 15.23
N ASP A 454 -9.23 -24.01 14.03
CA ASP A 454 -9.08 -23.20 12.82
C ASP A 454 -10.16 -22.12 12.76
N VAL A 455 -9.73 -20.85 12.66
CA VAL A 455 -10.62 -19.69 12.64
C VAL A 455 -11.16 -19.37 11.23
N LEU A 456 -10.60 -19.98 10.19
CA LEU A 456 -11.05 -19.80 8.80
C LEU A 456 -11.95 -20.95 8.32
N GLU A 457 -11.68 -22.16 8.82
CA GLU A 457 -12.40 -23.37 8.46
C GLU A 457 -12.77 -24.14 9.72
N SER A 458 -13.64 -25.13 9.60
CA SER A 458 -14.01 -25.97 10.72
C SER A 458 -12.98 -27.09 10.91
N GLY A 459 -11.99 -26.88 11.76
CA GLY A 459 -10.97 -27.89 12.06
C GLY A 459 -10.46 -27.72 13.48
N GLU A 460 -10.06 -28.83 14.11
CA GLU A 460 -9.44 -28.82 15.43
C GLU A 460 -8.14 -29.64 15.39
N VAL A 461 -7.12 -29.12 16.09
CA VAL A 461 -5.80 -29.74 16.20
C VAL A 461 -5.43 -29.84 17.66
N VAL A 462 -4.88 -31.00 18.09
CA VAL A 462 -4.52 -31.25 19.48
C VAL A 462 -3.05 -30.94 19.73
N VAL A 463 -2.78 -30.13 20.74
CA VAL A 463 -1.44 -29.95 21.32
C VAL A 463 -1.28 -30.90 22.46
N GLN A 464 -0.28 -31.79 22.41
CA GLN A 464 0.04 -32.75 23.42
C GLN A 464 1.54 -32.78 23.73
N GLY A 465 1.90 -32.61 24.99
CA GLY A 465 3.30 -32.53 25.44
C GLY A 465 4.03 -31.33 24.82
N GLY A 466 3.29 -30.27 24.45
CA GLY A 466 3.82 -29.09 23.76
C GLY A 466 4.07 -29.29 22.28
N TYR A 467 3.51 -30.31 21.65
CA TYR A 467 3.65 -30.57 20.21
C TYR A 467 2.30 -30.71 19.51
N VAL A 468 2.23 -30.25 18.25
CA VAL A 468 1.28 -30.72 17.26
C VAL A 468 1.99 -31.78 16.43
N ARG A 469 1.45 -33.00 16.37
CA ARG A 469 2.03 -34.13 15.64
C ARG A 469 1.24 -34.47 14.40
N GLU A 470 1.94 -34.89 13.33
CA GLU A 470 1.33 -35.36 12.08
C GLU A 470 0.27 -34.40 11.52
N LEU A 471 0.49 -33.09 11.66
CA LEU A 471 -0.45 -32.09 11.12
C LEU A 471 -0.50 -32.21 9.60
N VAL A 472 -1.70 -32.46 9.08
CA VAL A 472 -1.94 -32.61 7.64
C VAL A 472 -2.29 -31.24 7.07
N ILE A 473 -1.52 -30.79 6.06
CA ILE A 473 -1.78 -29.54 5.33
C ILE A 473 -1.92 -29.85 3.85
N HIS A 474 -3.06 -29.46 3.28
CA HIS A 474 -3.36 -29.68 1.88
C HIS A 474 -2.45 -28.90 0.93
N PRO A 475 -2.36 -29.28 -0.36
CA PRO A 475 -1.58 -28.51 -1.35
C PRO A 475 -2.06 -27.07 -1.43
N VAL A 476 -1.12 -26.14 -1.57
CA VAL A 476 -1.35 -24.68 -1.74
C VAL A 476 -2.46 -24.17 -0.84
N SER A 477 -2.32 -24.42 0.46
CA SER A 477 -3.33 -24.06 1.46
C SER A 477 -2.67 -23.58 2.76
N GLY A 478 -3.47 -22.99 3.63
CA GLY A 478 -3.02 -22.59 4.96
C GLY A 478 -4.15 -22.65 5.97
N MET A 479 -3.79 -22.64 7.25
CA MET A 479 -4.70 -22.62 8.38
C MET A 479 -4.22 -21.63 9.42
N VAL A 480 -5.16 -21.08 10.18
CA VAL A 480 -4.88 -20.19 11.31
C VAL A 480 -5.58 -20.75 12.53
N LEU A 481 -4.80 -21.21 13.46
CA LEU A 481 -5.26 -22.00 14.61
C LEU A 481 -5.19 -21.15 15.90
N GLU A 482 -6.33 -20.94 16.53
CA GLU A 482 -6.47 -20.24 17.81
C GLU A 482 -6.50 -21.23 18.97
N GLN A 483 -5.81 -20.92 20.08
CA GLN A 483 -5.91 -21.72 21.30
C GLN A 483 -7.29 -21.52 21.94
N VAL A 484 -8.06 -22.60 22.02
CA VAL A 484 -9.36 -22.60 22.73
C VAL A 484 -9.12 -22.46 24.22
N LYS A 485 -9.68 -21.42 24.83
CA LYS A 485 -9.68 -21.29 26.29
C LYS A 485 -10.49 -22.47 26.90
N GLN A 486 -9.89 -23.21 27.79
CA GLN A 486 -10.65 -24.16 28.58
C GLN A 486 -11.59 -23.39 29.53
N ASP A 487 -12.89 -23.51 29.32
CA ASP A 487 -13.89 -23.00 30.25
C ASP A 487 -13.69 -23.72 31.58
N GLY A 488 -13.16 -23.05 32.60
CA GLY A 488 -13.10 -23.53 33.98
C GLY A 488 -11.73 -23.56 34.65
N GLN A 489 -11.06 -22.43 34.75
CA GLN A 489 -10.13 -22.13 35.84
C GLN A 489 -10.25 -20.64 36.15
N ASP A 490 -11.31 -20.27 36.90
CA ASP A 490 -11.35 -19.07 37.72
C ASP A 490 -10.74 -19.37 39.13
#